data_daac029b1ca5448baa068f446036fef2
#
_entry.id   daac029b1ca5448baa068f446036fef2
#
_cell.length_a   1.000
_cell.length_b   1.000
_cell.length_c   1.000
_cell.angle_alpha   90.00
_cell.angle_beta   90.00
_cell.angle_gamma   90.00
#
_symmetry.space_group_name_H-M   'P 1'
#
loop_
_entity.id
_entity.type
_entity.pdbx_description
1 polymer ?
#
loop_
_entity_poly.entity_id
_entity_poly.type
_entity_poly.pdbx_seq_one_letter_code
_entity_poly.pdbx_strand_id
1 'polypeptide(L)'
;MARPDVSAERKPQILEAAIKVFTRKGFEAARMEDIAHEAGLSIGGVYWYFKGKDEVIVGIMQAIIDADVTGLRELLAAPGTVQERLAQYVRATVGEAVASTPLMYELYSLAQRDAKVRKPIRLFFTAYRDVLAEFVQQGIDRGEFRAVDTTLVATTFAALYEGLLELTMLDPKSVDASAMLLGALQLLAAGLAVK
;
A
#
# COMPACT_ATOMS: atom_id res chain seq x y z
N MET A 1 26.18 -5.19 31.10
CA MET A 1 25.93 -5.05 29.68
C MET A 1 24.44 -5.13 29.45
N ALA A 2 23.79 -4.04 29.05
CA ALA A 2 22.39 -4.06 28.64
C ALA A 2 22.26 -4.93 27.37
N ARG A 3 21.30 -5.88 27.36
CA ARG A 3 20.95 -6.60 26.12
C ARG A 3 20.53 -5.56 25.08
N PRO A 4 21.04 -5.63 23.84
CA PRO A 4 20.56 -4.75 22.78
C PRO A 4 19.03 -4.88 22.69
N ASP A 5 18.35 -3.76 22.48
CA ASP A 5 16.89 -3.75 22.33
C ASP A 5 16.52 -4.45 21.02
N VAL A 6 16.40 -5.78 21.10
CA VAL A 6 16.06 -6.68 19.98
C VAL A 6 14.58 -6.53 19.60
N SER A 7 13.82 -5.69 20.32
CA SER A 7 12.37 -5.59 20.13
C SER A 7 12.00 -4.88 18.82
N ALA A 8 12.79 -3.89 18.41
CA ALA A 8 12.58 -3.14 17.16
C ALA A 8 12.79 -4.00 15.91
N GLU A 9 13.71 -4.98 15.96
CA GLU A 9 14.01 -5.89 14.84
C GLU A 9 13.03 -7.06 14.72
N ARG A 10 12.33 -7.42 15.82
CA ARG A 10 11.47 -8.61 15.86
C ARG A 10 10.13 -8.43 15.17
N LYS A 11 9.53 -7.25 15.26
CA LYS A 11 8.25 -7.00 14.57
C LYS A 11 8.38 -7.16 13.04
N PRO A 12 9.32 -6.50 12.35
CA PRO A 12 9.54 -6.71 10.93
C PRO A 12 9.78 -8.18 10.59
N GLN A 13 10.63 -8.90 11.33
CA GLN A 13 10.91 -10.32 11.13
C GLN A 13 9.64 -11.18 11.17
N ILE A 14 8.73 -10.91 12.14
CA ILE A 14 7.45 -11.64 12.27
C ILE A 14 6.53 -11.30 11.07
N LEU A 15 6.46 -10.03 10.66
CA LEU A 15 5.62 -9.60 9.56
C LEU A 15 6.07 -10.19 8.23
N GLU A 16 7.38 -10.21 7.94
CA GLU A 16 7.93 -10.86 6.75
C GLU A 16 7.63 -12.37 6.72
N ALA A 17 7.81 -13.06 7.85
CA ALA A 17 7.46 -14.45 7.98
C ALA A 17 5.96 -14.70 7.74
N ALA A 18 5.12 -13.83 8.27
CA ALA A 18 3.68 -13.92 8.12
C ALA A 18 3.23 -13.71 6.66
N ILE A 19 3.83 -12.76 5.92
CA ILE A 19 3.58 -12.57 4.49
C ILE A 19 3.86 -13.88 3.73
N LYS A 20 5.01 -14.51 3.96
CA LYS A 20 5.37 -15.78 3.33
C LYS A 20 4.38 -16.90 3.64
N VAL A 21 3.95 -16.99 4.91
CA VAL A 21 2.98 -18.00 5.35
C VAL A 21 1.62 -17.75 4.73
N PHE A 22 1.11 -16.52 4.73
CA PHE A 22 -0.19 -16.16 4.16
C PHE A 22 -0.21 -16.35 2.64
N THR A 23 0.86 -15.99 1.95
CA THR A 23 0.99 -16.23 0.50
C THR A 23 0.95 -17.73 0.16
N ARG A 24 1.61 -18.57 0.96
CA ARG A 24 1.72 -20.00 0.71
C ARG A 24 0.48 -20.78 1.11
N LYS A 25 -0.15 -20.47 2.23
CA LYS A 25 -1.25 -21.23 2.83
C LYS A 25 -2.62 -20.56 2.73
N GLY A 26 -2.68 -19.28 2.40
CA GLY A 26 -3.84 -18.43 2.59
C GLY A 26 -4.02 -17.97 4.04
N PHE A 27 -4.75 -16.88 4.23
CA PHE A 27 -4.96 -16.29 5.56
C PHE A 27 -5.73 -17.23 6.50
N GLU A 28 -6.81 -17.85 6.02
CA GLU A 28 -7.67 -18.71 6.84
C GLU A 28 -6.95 -19.95 7.38
N ALA A 29 -6.19 -20.66 6.53
CA ALA A 29 -5.51 -21.89 6.90
C ALA A 29 -4.20 -21.66 7.69
N ALA A 30 -3.62 -20.45 7.64
CA ALA A 30 -2.41 -20.12 8.36
C ALA A 30 -2.66 -20.05 9.88
N ARG A 31 -1.68 -20.50 10.66
CA ARG A 31 -1.69 -20.47 12.11
C ARG A 31 -0.53 -19.65 12.67
N MET A 32 -0.66 -19.16 13.90
CA MET A 32 0.42 -18.43 14.58
C MET A 32 1.68 -19.29 14.77
N GLU A 33 1.51 -20.60 14.91
CA GLU A 33 2.61 -21.59 14.97
C GLU A 33 3.41 -21.61 13.67
N ASP A 34 2.74 -21.53 12.51
CA ASP A 34 3.40 -21.48 11.21
C ASP A 34 4.25 -20.21 11.08
N ILE A 35 3.72 -19.08 11.52
CA ILE A 35 4.43 -17.80 11.53
C ILE A 35 5.64 -17.86 12.47
N ALA A 36 5.48 -18.42 13.66
CA ALA A 36 6.58 -18.57 14.61
C ALA A 36 7.71 -19.43 14.03
N HIS A 37 7.35 -20.57 13.41
CA HIS A 37 8.31 -21.46 12.76
C HIS A 37 9.04 -20.77 11.61
N GLU A 38 8.31 -20.08 10.73
CA GLU A 38 8.88 -19.34 9.60
C GLU A 38 9.80 -18.20 10.07
N ALA A 39 9.44 -17.52 11.16
CA ALA A 39 10.22 -16.46 11.76
C ALA A 39 11.44 -16.96 12.56
N GLY A 40 11.57 -18.27 12.80
CA GLY A 40 12.60 -18.82 13.66
C GLY A 40 12.47 -18.40 15.13
N LEU A 41 11.22 -18.18 15.61
CA LEU A 41 10.90 -17.73 16.95
C LEU A 41 10.05 -18.76 17.70
N SER A 42 10.07 -18.69 19.04
CA SER A 42 9.09 -19.44 19.82
C SER A 42 7.69 -18.85 19.64
N ILE A 43 6.67 -19.70 19.74
CA ILE A 43 5.28 -19.25 19.65
C ILE A 43 4.94 -18.20 20.72
N GLY A 44 5.47 -18.32 21.95
CA GLY A 44 5.34 -17.32 23.01
C GLY A 44 6.01 -15.99 22.64
N GLY A 45 7.13 -16.03 21.89
CA GLY A 45 7.80 -14.86 21.37
C GLY A 45 6.95 -14.10 20.37
N VAL A 46 6.23 -14.80 19.48
CA VAL A 46 5.31 -14.16 18.52
C VAL A 46 4.08 -13.59 19.23
N TYR A 47 3.46 -14.33 20.16
CA TYR A 47 2.31 -13.85 20.95
C TYR A 47 2.61 -12.64 21.84
N TRP A 48 3.88 -12.41 22.15
CA TRP A 48 4.27 -11.21 22.88
C TRP A 48 4.05 -9.93 22.04
N TYR A 49 4.26 -10.01 20.71
CA TYR A 49 4.10 -8.89 19.77
C TYR A 49 2.70 -8.79 19.19
N PHE A 50 2.08 -9.93 18.86
CA PHE A 50 0.80 -10.01 18.15
C PHE A 50 -0.11 -11.05 18.81
N LYS A 51 -1.32 -10.64 19.18
CA LYS A 51 -2.26 -11.52 19.89
C LYS A 51 -3.00 -12.51 18.98
N GLY A 52 -2.89 -12.35 17.67
CA GLY A 52 -3.51 -13.23 16.69
C GLY A 52 -3.21 -12.77 15.26
N LYS A 53 -3.71 -13.53 14.28
CA LYS A 53 -3.52 -13.25 12.86
C LYS A 53 -4.05 -11.88 12.45
N ASP A 54 -5.16 -11.43 13.03
CA ASP A 54 -5.77 -10.13 12.74
C ASP A 54 -4.84 -8.97 13.13
N GLU A 55 -4.11 -9.09 14.26
CA GLU A 55 -3.10 -8.10 14.62
C GLU A 55 -1.86 -8.16 13.69
N VAL A 56 -1.50 -9.35 13.25
CA VAL A 56 -0.38 -9.54 12.31
C VAL A 56 -0.71 -8.90 10.96
N ILE A 57 -1.90 -9.16 10.41
CA ILE A 57 -2.29 -8.58 9.10
C ILE A 57 -2.40 -7.04 9.17
N VAL A 58 -2.90 -6.49 10.28
CA VAL A 58 -2.88 -5.04 10.52
C VAL A 58 -1.45 -4.49 10.58
N GLY A 59 -0.53 -5.24 11.22
CA GLY A 59 0.89 -4.88 11.27
C GLY A 59 1.56 -4.89 9.89
N ILE A 60 1.26 -5.89 9.05
CA ILE A 60 1.73 -5.96 7.66
C ILE A 60 1.24 -4.73 6.89
N MET A 61 -0.05 -4.44 7.00
CA MET A 61 -0.62 -3.26 6.36
C MET A 61 0.06 -1.98 6.77
N GLN A 62 0.26 -1.78 8.07
CA GLN A 62 0.90 -0.56 8.55
C GLN A 62 2.30 -0.40 7.95
N ALA A 63 3.07 -1.49 7.83
CA ALA A 63 4.40 -1.45 7.23
C ALA A 63 4.36 -1.10 5.73
N ILE A 64 3.44 -1.69 4.95
CA ILE A 64 3.23 -1.37 3.53
C ILE A 64 2.85 0.11 3.37
N ILE A 65 1.89 0.55 4.15
CA ILE A 65 1.37 1.92 4.20
C ILE A 65 2.48 2.95 4.46
N ASP A 66 3.27 2.71 5.49
CA ASP A 66 4.34 3.63 5.88
C ASP A 66 5.40 3.72 4.77
N ALA A 67 5.70 2.61 4.11
CA ALA A 67 6.62 2.57 2.97
C ALA A 67 6.05 3.35 1.76
N ASP A 68 4.80 3.13 1.39
CA ASP A 68 4.15 3.78 0.25
C ASP A 68 4.03 5.29 0.44
N VAL A 69 3.54 5.74 1.58
CA VAL A 69 3.41 7.18 1.88
C VAL A 69 4.78 7.86 1.94
N THR A 70 5.78 7.18 2.50
CA THR A 70 7.15 7.70 2.56
C THR A 70 7.75 7.82 1.16
N GLY A 71 7.63 6.79 0.32
CA GLY A 71 8.10 6.80 -1.06
C GLY A 71 7.45 7.89 -1.91
N LEU A 72 6.14 8.11 -1.76
CA LEU A 72 5.44 9.22 -2.41
C LEU A 72 5.94 10.59 -1.93
N ARG A 73 6.17 10.76 -0.63
CA ARG A 73 6.70 12.02 -0.08
C ARG A 73 8.11 12.34 -0.58
N GLU A 74 8.97 11.34 -0.73
CA GLU A 74 10.29 11.49 -1.33
C GLU A 74 10.19 11.95 -2.80
N LEU A 75 9.25 11.37 -3.56
CA LEU A 75 8.99 11.76 -4.94
C LEU A 75 8.39 13.17 -5.07
N LEU A 76 7.68 13.68 -4.06
CA LEU A 76 7.21 15.06 -4.03
C LEU A 76 8.37 16.06 -4.13
N ALA A 77 9.51 15.77 -3.51
CA ALA A 77 10.71 16.60 -3.54
C ALA A 77 11.62 16.31 -4.74
N ALA A 78 11.37 15.25 -5.51
CA ALA A 78 12.21 14.85 -6.63
C ALA A 78 12.07 15.81 -7.85
N PRO A 79 13.11 15.90 -8.71
CA PRO A 79 13.01 16.64 -9.97
C PRO A 79 12.06 15.99 -10.96
N GLY A 80 11.62 16.74 -11.96
CA GLY A 80 10.71 16.30 -13.02
C GLY A 80 9.29 16.80 -12.84
N THR A 81 8.46 16.55 -13.86
CA THR A 81 7.03 16.87 -13.86
C THR A 81 6.27 15.97 -12.87
N VAL A 82 5.08 16.40 -12.48
CA VAL A 82 4.18 15.58 -11.63
C VAL A 82 3.90 14.24 -12.29
N GLN A 83 3.62 14.25 -13.58
CA GLN A 83 3.35 13.02 -14.35
C GLN A 83 4.54 12.05 -14.33
N GLU A 84 5.76 12.52 -14.56
CA GLU A 84 6.97 11.69 -14.55
C GLU A 84 7.20 11.04 -13.19
N ARG A 85 7.05 11.80 -12.10
CA ARG A 85 7.25 11.32 -10.73
C ARG A 85 6.18 10.29 -10.32
N LEU A 86 4.90 10.54 -10.65
CA LEU A 86 3.83 9.55 -10.41
C LEU A 86 4.02 8.31 -11.30
N ALA A 87 4.49 8.45 -12.53
CA ALA A 87 4.84 7.30 -13.37
C ALA A 87 6.01 6.48 -12.80
N GLN A 88 6.99 7.14 -12.19
CA GLN A 88 8.07 6.47 -11.46
C GLN A 88 7.53 5.67 -10.26
N TYR A 89 6.63 6.27 -9.47
CA TYR A 89 5.96 5.58 -8.37
C TYR A 89 5.23 4.32 -8.85
N VAL A 90 4.37 4.44 -9.85
CA VAL A 90 3.64 3.30 -10.42
C VAL A 90 4.60 2.18 -10.83
N ARG A 91 5.68 2.50 -11.58
CA ARG A 91 6.64 1.48 -12.01
C ARG A 91 7.37 0.79 -10.85
N ALA A 92 7.64 1.53 -9.78
CA ALA A 92 8.35 1.00 -8.63
C ALA A 92 7.47 0.09 -7.75
N THR A 93 6.17 0.39 -7.62
CA THR A 93 5.31 -0.23 -6.60
C THR A 93 4.26 -1.21 -7.15
N VAL A 94 3.86 -1.09 -8.42
CA VAL A 94 2.72 -1.85 -8.96
C VAL A 94 2.90 -3.37 -8.87
N GLY A 95 4.10 -3.89 -9.07
CA GLY A 95 4.36 -5.34 -8.99
C GLY A 95 4.10 -5.91 -7.60
N GLU A 96 4.56 -5.21 -6.57
CA GLU A 96 4.33 -5.59 -5.18
C GLU A 96 2.87 -5.38 -4.77
N ALA A 97 2.25 -4.29 -5.22
CA ALA A 97 0.84 -4.02 -5.00
C ALA A 97 -0.07 -5.13 -5.58
N VAL A 98 0.18 -5.56 -6.82
CA VAL A 98 -0.53 -6.71 -7.43
C VAL A 98 -0.33 -7.98 -6.60
N ALA A 99 0.89 -8.28 -6.18
CA ALA A 99 1.20 -9.48 -5.39
C ALA A 99 0.52 -9.44 -4.00
N SER A 100 0.32 -8.27 -3.41
CA SER A 100 -0.31 -8.10 -2.10
C SER A 100 -1.85 -7.96 -2.17
N THR A 101 -2.43 -7.79 -3.36
CA THR A 101 -3.88 -7.59 -3.52
C THR A 101 -4.74 -8.66 -2.82
N PRO A 102 -4.46 -9.98 -2.90
CA PRO A 102 -5.24 -10.99 -2.18
C PRO A 102 -5.26 -10.76 -0.66
N LEU A 103 -4.13 -10.35 -0.08
CA LEU A 103 -4.03 -10.05 1.34
C LEU A 103 -4.82 -8.78 1.72
N MET A 104 -4.86 -7.80 0.82
CA MET A 104 -5.68 -6.59 0.98
C MET A 104 -7.17 -6.90 1.06
N TYR A 105 -7.67 -7.86 0.26
CA TYR A 105 -9.06 -8.29 0.32
C TYR A 105 -9.44 -8.92 1.66
N GLU A 106 -8.57 -9.77 2.21
CA GLU A 106 -8.77 -10.31 3.56
C GLU A 106 -8.87 -9.18 4.59
N LEU A 107 -8.01 -8.19 4.47
CA LEU A 107 -8.00 -7.03 5.35
C LEU A 107 -9.28 -6.20 5.22
N TYR A 108 -9.76 -5.94 3.99
CA TYR A 108 -11.02 -5.22 3.77
C TYR A 108 -12.21 -5.99 4.33
N SER A 109 -12.23 -7.32 4.18
CA SER A 109 -13.24 -8.19 4.78
C SER A 109 -13.25 -8.09 6.31
N LEU A 110 -12.08 -8.11 6.93
CA LEU A 110 -11.94 -7.90 8.38
C LEU A 110 -12.41 -6.50 8.81
N ALA A 111 -12.05 -5.47 8.05
CA ALA A 111 -12.41 -4.08 8.33
C ALA A 111 -13.93 -3.83 8.32
N GLN A 112 -14.70 -4.62 7.58
CA GLN A 112 -16.16 -4.53 7.61
C GLN A 112 -16.74 -4.94 8.96
N ARG A 113 -16.07 -5.85 9.66
CA ARG A 113 -16.54 -6.46 10.92
C ARG A 113 -15.85 -5.90 12.15
N ASP A 114 -14.63 -5.36 12.03
CA ASP A 114 -13.85 -4.84 13.14
C ASP A 114 -13.40 -3.39 12.91
N ALA A 115 -13.87 -2.51 13.78
CA ALA A 115 -13.50 -1.09 13.77
C ALA A 115 -12.00 -0.85 14.07
N LYS A 116 -11.34 -1.76 14.80
CA LYS A 116 -9.90 -1.68 15.09
C LYS A 116 -9.06 -1.90 13.83
N VAL A 117 -9.53 -2.76 12.93
CA VAL A 117 -8.91 -2.99 11.62
C VAL A 117 -9.25 -1.84 10.66
N ARG A 118 -10.52 -1.41 10.64
CA ARG A 118 -10.98 -0.34 9.75
C ARG A 118 -10.30 1.00 9.96
N LYS A 119 -10.01 1.36 11.24
CA LYS A 119 -9.41 2.67 11.56
C LYS A 119 -8.04 2.89 10.93
N PRO A 120 -7.05 1.99 11.04
CA PRO A 120 -5.76 2.12 10.37
C PRO A 120 -5.90 2.25 8.85
N ILE A 121 -6.73 1.42 8.20
CA ILE A 121 -6.97 1.46 6.76
C ILE A 121 -7.50 2.83 6.33
N ARG A 122 -8.48 3.36 7.06
CA ARG A 122 -9.03 4.70 6.76
C ARG A 122 -7.96 5.78 6.89
N LEU A 123 -7.11 5.72 7.92
CA LEU A 123 -6.02 6.68 8.11
C LEU A 123 -5.02 6.61 6.95
N PHE A 124 -4.73 5.42 6.47
CA PHE A 124 -3.91 5.23 5.29
C PHE A 124 -4.48 5.92 4.06
N PHE A 125 -5.70 5.55 3.67
CA PHE A 125 -6.30 6.16 2.48
C PHE A 125 -6.40 7.67 2.60
N THR A 126 -6.56 8.21 3.81
CA THR A 126 -6.51 9.65 4.03
C THR A 126 -5.10 10.19 3.74
N ALA A 127 -4.06 9.62 4.35
CA ALA A 127 -2.68 10.07 4.16
C ALA A 127 -2.21 9.92 2.70
N TYR A 128 -2.54 8.79 2.07
CA TYR A 128 -2.22 8.51 0.66
C TYR A 128 -2.87 9.55 -0.28
N ARG A 129 -4.17 9.78 -0.11
CA ARG A 129 -4.90 10.79 -0.89
C ARG A 129 -4.36 12.19 -0.66
N ASP A 130 -4.00 12.55 0.59
CA ASP A 130 -3.49 13.87 0.93
C ASP A 130 -2.14 14.12 0.22
N VAL A 131 -1.23 13.15 0.19
CA VAL A 131 0.02 13.26 -0.57
C VAL A 131 -0.23 13.35 -2.09
N LEU A 132 -1.17 12.58 -2.63
CA LEU A 132 -1.55 12.72 -4.04
C LEU A 132 -2.14 14.09 -4.35
N ALA A 133 -2.93 14.67 -3.45
CA ALA A 133 -3.46 16.03 -3.60
C ALA A 133 -2.34 17.08 -3.58
N GLU A 134 -1.28 16.87 -2.77
CA GLU A 134 -0.07 17.72 -2.79
C GLU A 134 0.65 17.65 -4.16
N PHE A 135 0.72 16.47 -4.80
CA PHE A 135 1.25 16.34 -6.18
C PHE A 135 0.43 17.17 -7.18
N VAL A 136 -0.90 17.09 -7.11
CA VAL A 136 -1.78 17.87 -7.99
C VAL A 136 -1.60 19.36 -7.75
N GLN A 137 -1.52 19.79 -6.49
CA GLN A 137 -1.29 21.19 -6.13
C GLN A 137 0.05 21.70 -6.65
N GLN A 138 1.14 20.92 -6.53
CA GLN A 138 2.42 21.27 -7.13
C GLN A 138 2.34 21.43 -8.65
N GLY A 139 1.55 20.57 -9.33
CA GLY A 139 1.32 20.69 -10.76
C GLY A 139 0.62 21.99 -11.13
N ILE A 140 -0.36 22.43 -10.34
CA ILE A 140 -1.04 23.70 -10.50
C ILE A 140 -0.05 24.86 -10.28
N ASP A 141 0.71 24.84 -9.20
CA ASP A 141 1.65 25.90 -8.81
C ASP A 141 2.79 26.06 -9.84
N ARG A 142 3.17 24.98 -10.52
CA ARG A 142 4.20 24.96 -11.58
C ARG A 142 3.63 25.27 -12.98
N GLY A 143 2.30 25.42 -13.11
CA GLY A 143 1.66 25.62 -14.41
C GLY A 143 1.60 24.36 -15.30
N GLU A 144 1.84 23.19 -14.74
CA GLU A 144 1.67 21.91 -15.43
C GLU A 144 0.17 21.57 -15.59
N PHE A 145 -0.63 21.94 -14.58
CA PHE A 145 -2.07 21.65 -14.52
C PHE A 145 -2.89 22.95 -14.38
N ARG A 146 -4.07 22.95 -14.95
CA ARG A 146 -5.08 23.98 -14.69
C ARG A 146 -5.61 23.89 -13.26
N ALA A 147 -6.21 24.95 -12.73
CA ALA A 147 -6.85 24.94 -11.43
C ALA A 147 -8.00 23.92 -11.38
N VAL A 148 -7.96 23.00 -10.43
CA VAL A 148 -8.94 21.93 -10.20
C VAL A 148 -9.07 21.63 -8.72
N ASP A 149 -10.10 20.89 -8.34
CA ASP A 149 -10.19 20.30 -7.00
C ASP A 149 -9.14 19.19 -6.86
N THR A 150 -8.09 19.44 -6.10
CA THR A 150 -6.97 18.54 -5.89
C THR A 150 -7.38 17.24 -5.20
N THR A 151 -8.35 17.32 -4.27
CA THR A 151 -8.88 16.16 -3.56
C THR A 151 -9.67 15.25 -4.49
N LEU A 152 -10.46 15.84 -5.41
CA LEU A 152 -11.19 15.07 -6.41
C LEU A 152 -10.23 14.29 -7.33
N VAL A 153 -9.19 14.97 -7.86
CA VAL A 153 -8.20 14.33 -8.74
C VAL A 153 -7.44 13.23 -8.01
N ALA A 154 -6.96 13.50 -6.79
CA ALA A 154 -6.27 12.53 -5.96
C ALA A 154 -7.14 11.30 -5.66
N THR A 155 -8.41 11.51 -5.31
CA THR A 155 -9.36 10.42 -5.04
C THR A 155 -9.64 9.61 -6.31
N THR A 156 -9.76 10.27 -7.47
CA THR A 156 -9.96 9.59 -8.76
C THR A 156 -8.77 8.72 -9.11
N PHE A 157 -7.54 9.21 -8.95
CA PHE A 157 -6.34 8.42 -9.20
C PHE A 157 -6.24 7.22 -8.24
N ALA A 158 -6.48 7.42 -6.95
CA ALA A 158 -6.48 6.33 -5.97
C ALA A 158 -7.54 5.26 -6.32
N ALA A 159 -8.74 5.65 -6.70
CA ALA A 159 -9.80 4.71 -7.11
C ALA A 159 -9.45 3.93 -8.38
N LEU A 160 -8.79 4.58 -9.36
CA LEU A 160 -8.30 3.90 -10.57
C LEU A 160 -7.18 2.90 -10.22
N TYR A 161 -6.28 3.28 -9.32
CA TYR A 161 -5.18 2.43 -8.87
C TYR A 161 -5.73 1.15 -8.23
N GLU A 162 -6.59 1.27 -7.22
CA GLU A 162 -7.21 0.14 -6.53
C GLU A 162 -8.03 -0.73 -7.49
N GLY A 163 -8.88 -0.11 -8.33
CA GLY A 163 -9.71 -0.85 -9.29
C GLY A 163 -8.90 -1.63 -10.31
N LEU A 164 -7.76 -1.11 -10.77
CA LEU A 164 -6.89 -1.83 -11.71
C LEU A 164 -6.13 -2.97 -11.04
N LEU A 165 -5.75 -2.86 -9.77
CA LEU A 165 -5.20 -3.97 -9.00
C LEU A 165 -6.22 -5.10 -8.85
N GLU A 166 -7.47 -4.75 -8.54
CA GLU A 166 -8.59 -5.71 -8.45
C GLU A 166 -8.81 -6.44 -9.77
N LEU A 167 -8.93 -5.70 -10.86
CA LEU A 167 -9.14 -6.28 -12.20
C LEU A 167 -7.98 -7.19 -12.61
N THR A 168 -6.74 -6.80 -12.29
CA THR A 168 -5.56 -7.64 -12.56
C THR A 168 -5.60 -8.95 -11.76
N MET A 169 -6.05 -8.91 -10.51
CA MET A 169 -6.21 -10.12 -9.70
C MET A 169 -7.28 -11.04 -10.30
N LEU A 170 -8.38 -10.49 -10.80
CA LEU A 170 -9.50 -11.27 -11.36
C LEU A 170 -9.22 -11.80 -12.76
N ASP A 171 -8.53 -11.03 -13.61
CA ASP A 171 -8.18 -11.42 -14.98
C ASP A 171 -6.74 -11.00 -15.35
N PRO A 172 -5.73 -11.69 -14.81
CA PRO A 172 -4.31 -11.33 -15.02
C PRO A 172 -3.83 -11.53 -16.46
N LYS A 173 -4.62 -12.19 -17.32
CA LYS A 173 -4.27 -12.39 -18.72
C LYS A 173 -4.69 -11.22 -19.60
N SER A 174 -5.76 -10.53 -19.24
CA SER A 174 -6.33 -9.42 -20.02
C SER A 174 -5.98 -8.06 -19.46
N VAL A 175 -5.58 -7.97 -18.18
CA VAL A 175 -5.30 -6.71 -17.48
C VAL A 175 -3.83 -6.66 -17.07
N ASP A 176 -3.08 -5.78 -17.74
CA ASP A 176 -1.72 -5.38 -17.32
C ASP A 176 -1.84 -4.12 -16.46
N ALA A 177 -1.76 -4.30 -15.13
CA ALA A 177 -1.88 -3.19 -14.18
C ALA A 177 -0.88 -2.07 -14.46
N SER A 178 0.38 -2.40 -14.77
CA SER A 178 1.42 -1.40 -15.01
C SER A 178 1.11 -0.55 -16.24
N ALA A 179 0.84 -1.20 -17.37
CA ALA A 179 0.53 -0.51 -18.62
C ALA A 179 -0.75 0.34 -18.50
N MET A 180 -1.80 -0.21 -17.86
CA MET A 180 -3.08 0.49 -17.71
C MET A 180 -3.00 1.65 -16.72
N LEU A 181 -2.28 1.52 -15.59
CA LEU A 181 -2.09 2.62 -14.65
C LEU A 181 -1.28 3.76 -15.27
N LEU A 182 -0.23 3.46 -16.04
CA LEU A 182 0.53 4.46 -16.75
C LEU A 182 -0.32 5.17 -17.84
N GLY A 183 -1.15 4.42 -18.55
CA GLY A 183 -2.11 4.97 -19.50
C GLY A 183 -3.17 5.86 -18.84
N ALA A 184 -3.73 5.42 -17.72
CA ALA A 184 -4.69 6.21 -16.93
C ALA A 184 -4.06 7.51 -16.40
N LEU A 185 -2.81 7.45 -15.93
CA LEU A 185 -2.07 8.64 -15.51
C LEU A 185 -1.87 9.63 -16.67
N GLN A 186 -1.55 9.14 -17.88
CA GLN A 186 -1.43 9.98 -19.08
C GLN A 186 -2.77 10.64 -19.45
N LEU A 187 -3.88 9.89 -19.40
CA LEU A 187 -5.22 10.43 -19.67
C LEU A 187 -5.62 11.51 -18.67
N LEU A 188 -5.36 11.29 -17.39
CA LEU A 188 -5.61 12.28 -16.35
C LEU A 188 -4.76 13.54 -16.56
N ALA A 189 -3.46 13.38 -16.78
CA ALA A 189 -2.55 14.51 -17.00
C ALA A 189 -2.95 15.31 -18.24
N ALA A 190 -3.33 14.66 -19.34
CA ALA A 190 -3.82 15.33 -20.56
C ALA A 190 -5.14 16.11 -20.30
N GLY A 191 -6.04 15.57 -19.48
CA GLY A 191 -7.28 16.26 -19.07
C GLY A 191 -7.04 17.44 -18.13
N LEU A 192 -5.91 17.47 -17.45
CA LEU A 192 -5.53 18.51 -16.51
C LEU A 192 -4.61 19.58 -17.11
N ALA A 193 -4.00 19.32 -18.26
CA ALA A 193 -3.04 20.21 -18.88
C ALA A 193 -3.61 21.63 -19.07
N VAL A 194 -2.77 22.65 -18.91
CA VAL A 194 -3.09 24.03 -19.27
C VAL A 194 -3.19 24.09 -20.80
N LYS A 195 -4.29 24.64 -21.31
CA LYS A 195 -4.53 24.82 -22.76
C LYS A 195 -3.84 26.08 -23.27
#